data_af669a855dcfbb5ffe937535b61e8f38
#
_entry.id   af669a855dcfbb5ffe937535b61e8f38
#
_cell.length_a   1.000
_cell.length_b   1.000
_cell.length_c   1.000
_cell.angle_alpha   90.00
_cell.angle_beta   90.00
_cell.angle_gamma   90.00
#
_symmetry.space_group_name_H-M   'P 1'
#
loop_
_entity.id
_entity.type
_entity.pdbx_description
1 polymer ?
#
loop_
_entity_poly.entity_id
_entity_poly.type
_entity_poly.pdbx_seq_one_letter_code
_entity_poly.pdbx_strand_id
1 'polypeptide(L)'
;FFGLWDSYGLSKYTFKTGCFTQDARGRWYICLVAELKEPVVKVQHQNTEAVGIDLGLKDFATLSNGTKIEAQRLYRQSERKLAIAQRARKKQRVKAIHAKIRNTRKEFHHQLSRELVNHYAAIFVGNVNAKGLAQTPMAKSVLDAGWTAFRTLLKYKCEDAGVWFEEVNERYSTQTCSCCGSRRDSPKGRAGLGIREWTCFECGITHDRDLNAALNILALGHERLAVGITASLGR
;
A
#
# COMPACT_ATOMS: atom_id res chain seq x y z
N PHE A 1 38.74 -4.01 7.39
CA PHE A 1 38.36 -3.43 6.10
C PHE A 1 37.29 -4.32 5.47
N PHE A 2 36.13 -3.77 5.15
CA PHE A 2 35.11 -4.45 4.35
C PHE A 2 35.22 -3.98 2.91
N GLY A 3 35.49 -4.89 1.99
CA GLY A 3 35.42 -4.60 0.56
C GLY A 3 33.95 -4.53 0.12
N LEU A 4 33.51 -3.36 -0.32
CA LEU A 4 32.18 -3.20 -0.94
C LEU A 4 32.36 -3.32 -2.45
N TRP A 5 31.69 -4.29 -3.05
CA TRP A 5 31.63 -4.42 -4.49
C TRP A 5 30.67 -3.38 -5.05
N ASP A 6 31.06 -2.64 -6.06
CA ASP A 6 30.23 -1.56 -6.64
C ASP A 6 29.10 -2.06 -7.57
N SER A 7 28.76 -3.35 -7.49
CA SER A 7 27.62 -3.93 -8.23
C SER A 7 26.26 -3.25 -7.96
N TYR A 8 26.16 -2.53 -6.86
CA TYR A 8 24.97 -1.75 -6.50
C TYR A 8 25.11 -0.25 -6.83
N GLY A 9 26.15 0.18 -7.51
CA GLY A 9 26.42 1.58 -7.84
C GLY A 9 26.70 2.44 -6.61
N LEU A 10 27.35 1.88 -5.59
CA LEU A 10 27.64 2.55 -4.32
C LEU A 10 28.58 3.74 -4.47
N SER A 11 29.39 3.78 -5.53
CA SER A 11 30.26 4.90 -5.91
C SER A 11 29.51 6.21 -6.14
N LYS A 12 28.20 6.14 -6.48
CA LYS A 12 27.34 7.31 -6.70
C LYS A 12 26.89 7.99 -5.40
N TYR A 13 27.20 7.39 -4.25
CA TYR A 13 26.74 7.87 -2.95
C TYR A 13 27.88 8.35 -2.06
N THR A 14 27.60 9.35 -1.23
CA THR A 14 28.42 9.72 -0.07
C THR A 14 27.82 9.07 1.17
N PHE A 15 28.60 8.21 1.81
CA PHE A 15 28.16 7.56 3.06
C PHE A 15 28.27 8.54 4.23
N LYS A 16 27.23 8.62 5.04
CA LYS A 16 27.18 9.44 6.26
C LYS A 16 27.38 8.55 7.49
N THR A 17 26.35 8.39 8.26
CA THR A 17 26.35 7.52 9.46
C THR A 17 25.95 6.10 9.12
N GLY A 18 26.36 5.17 9.97
CA GLY A 18 25.96 3.78 9.86
C GLY A 18 25.77 3.13 11.22
N CYS A 19 25.04 2.02 11.23
CA CYS A 19 24.89 1.21 12.42
C CYS A 19 24.94 -0.28 12.09
N PHE A 20 25.32 -1.07 13.07
CA PHE A 20 25.19 -2.52 13.03
C PHE A 20 23.88 -2.92 13.72
N THR A 21 23.13 -3.80 13.12
CA THR A 21 21.88 -4.31 13.68
C THR A 21 21.84 -5.82 13.54
N GLN A 22 21.23 -6.48 14.53
CA GLN A 22 21.03 -7.91 14.51
C GLN A 22 19.54 -8.25 14.42
N ASP A 23 19.16 -9.13 13.49
CA ASP A 23 17.79 -9.60 13.42
C ASP A 23 17.46 -10.62 14.53
N ALA A 24 16.17 -10.95 14.69
CA ALA A 24 15.70 -11.93 15.69
C ALA A 24 16.24 -13.35 15.48
N ARG A 25 16.92 -13.62 14.37
CA ARG A 25 17.57 -14.91 14.04
C ARG A 25 19.07 -14.90 14.31
N GLY A 26 19.62 -13.79 14.79
CA GLY A 26 21.05 -13.63 15.06
C GLY A 26 21.89 -13.21 13.84
N ARG A 27 21.27 -12.81 12.72
CA ARG A 27 22.00 -12.35 11.54
C ARG A 27 22.31 -10.86 11.67
N TRP A 28 23.55 -10.51 11.39
CA TRP A 28 24.04 -9.14 11.45
C TRP A 28 23.87 -8.43 10.11
N TYR A 29 23.54 -7.16 10.17
CA TYR A 29 23.42 -6.26 9.04
C TYR A 29 24.16 -4.96 9.31
N ILE A 30 24.76 -4.38 8.27
CA ILE A 30 25.27 -3.02 8.27
C ILE A 30 24.19 -2.16 7.61
N CYS A 31 23.74 -1.12 8.30
CA CYS A 31 22.84 -0.12 7.75
C CYS A 31 23.64 1.16 7.55
N LEU A 32 23.70 1.65 6.32
CA LEU A 32 24.42 2.87 5.95
C LEU A 32 23.42 3.92 5.48
N VAL A 33 23.55 5.14 5.99
CA VAL A 33 22.88 6.30 5.42
C VAL A 33 23.74 6.79 4.26
N ALA A 34 23.17 6.88 3.09
CA ALA A 34 23.83 7.28 1.87
C ALA A 34 23.11 8.47 1.23
N GLU A 35 23.88 9.47 0.82
CA GLU A 35 23.40 10.64 0.10
C GLU A 35 23.91 10.56 -1.33
N LEU A 36 23.05 10.79 -2.32
CA LEU A 36 23.46 10.85 -3.71
C LEU A 36 24.41 12.04 -3.93
N LYS A 37 25.52 11.81 -4.61
CA LYS A 37 26.49 12.87 -4.95
C LYS A 37 25.92 13.88 -5.93
N GLU A 38 25.05 13.41 -6.82
CA GLU A 38 24.39 14.24 -7.83
C GLU A 38 22.88 14.13 -7.65
N PRO A 39 22.13 15.23 -7.78
CA PRO A 39 20.69 15.18 -7.72
C PRO A 39 20.15 14.25 -8.83
N VAL A 40 19.23 13.36 -8.48
CA VAL A 40 18.53 12.55 -9.49
C VAL A 40 17.76 13.51 -10.39
N VAL A 41 18.13 13.54 -11.67
CA VAL A 41 17.25 14.16 -12.67
C VAL A 41 15.95 13.36 -12.64
N LYS A 42 14.90 13.94 -12.11
CA LYS A 42 13.58 13.31 -12.11
C LYS A 42 13.20 13.03 -13.55
N VAL A 43 13.21 11.78 -13.93
CA VAL A 43 12.74 11.36 -15.24
C VAL A 43 11.28 11.78 -15.30
N GLN A 44 10.93 12.67 -16.24
CA GLN A 44 9.51 12.97 -16.48
C GLN A 44 8.84 11.66 -16.86
N HIS A 45 7.88 11.21 -16.04
CA HIS A 45 7.09 10.05 -16.37
C HIS A 45 6.40 10.30 -17.71
N GLN A 46 6.62 9.40 -18.67
CA GLN A 46 5.94 9.44 -19.96
C GLN A 46 4.46 9.10 -19.84
N ASN A 47 4.08 8.45 -18.73
CA ASN A 47 2.71 8.10 -18.43
C ASN A 47 1.96 9.31 -17.85
N THR A 48 0.76 9.52 -18.36
CA THR A 48 -0.18 10.57 -17.91
C THR A 48 -1.31 10.01 -17.06
N GLU A 49 -1.38 8.68 -16.92
CA GLU A 49 -2.48 8.01 -16.23
C GLU A 49 -2.38 8.14 -14.71
N ALA A 50 -3.53 8.37 -14.11
CA ALA A 50 -3.70 8.35 -12.67
C ALA A 50 -4.49 7.11 -12.21
N VAL A 51 -4.25 6.67 -10.98
CA VAL A 51 -4.95 5.52 -10.39
C VAL A 51 -5.44 5.83 -8.98
N GLY A 52 -6.69 5.42 -8.69
CA GLY A 52 -7.25 5.33 -7.36
C GLY A 52 -7.12 3.90 -6.82
N ILE A 53 -6.75 3.75 -5.56
CA ILE A 53 -6.50 2.46 -4.92
C ILE A 53 -7.33 2.33 -3.65
N ASP A 54 -8.25 1.38 -3.63
CA ASP A 54 -8.97 0.93 -2.43
C ASP A 54 -8.24 -0.26 -1.80
N LEU A 55 -7.88 -0.15 -0.51
CA LEU A 55 -7.15 -1.20 0.23
C LEU A 55 -8.12 -2.09 1.00
N GLY A 56 -8.09 -3.39 0.73
CA GLY A 56 -9.03 -4.36 1.28
C GLY A 56 -8.37 -5.58 1.95
N LEU A 57 -9.21 -6.42 2.58
CA LEU A 57 -8.80 -7.70 3.20
C LEU A 57 -9.15 -8.92 2.33
N LYS A 58 -10.15 -8.81 1.46
CA LYS A 58 -10.50 -9.86 0.49
C LYS A 58 -9.48 -9.84 -0.63
N ASP A 59 -9.45 -8.76 -1.36
CA ASP A 59 -8.37 -8.38 -2.25
C ASP A 59 -7.47 -7.38 -1.50
N PHE A 60 -6.16 -7.45 -1.70
CA PHE A 60 -5.22 -6.56 -1.03
C PHE A 60 -5.43 -5.11 -1.47
N ALA A 61 -5.69 -4.92 -2.74
CA ALA A 61 -6.01 -3.64 -3.35
C ALA A 61 -6.92 -3.83 -4.57
N THR A 62 -7.84 -2.90 -4.79
CA THR A 62 -8.62 -2.77 -6.02
C THR A 62 -8.25 -1.44 -6.66
N LEU A 63 -7.85 -1.47 -7.93
CA LEU A 63 -7.48 -0.29 -8.70
C LEU A 63 -8.71 0.26 -9.44
N SER A 64 -8.71 1.56 -9.71
CA SER A 64 -9.79 2.22 -10.44
C SER A 64 -9.97 1.76 -11.90
N ASN A 65 -8.97 1.08 -12.47
CA ASN A 65 -9.06 0.42 -13.77
C ASN A 65 -9.70 -0.98 -13.72
N GLY A 66 -10.19 -1.42 -12.55
CA GLY A 66 -10.81 -2.73 -12.35
C GLY A 66 -9.84 -3.85 -11.96
N THR A 67 -8.53 -3.62 -11.98
CA THR A 67 -7.55 -4.63 -11.57
C THR A 67 -7.68 -4.92 -10.07
N LYS A 68 -7.78 -6.20 -9.70
CA LYS A 68 -7.81 -6.67 -8.31
C LYS A 68 -6.51 -7.39 -7.97
N ILE A 69 -5.89 -7.00 -6.89
CA ILE A 69 -4.63 -7.56 -6.39
C ILE A 69 -4.93 -8.48 -5.22
N GLU A 70 -4.62 -9.75 -5.37
CA GLU A 70 -4.96 -10.77 -4.38
C GLU A 70 -4.24 -10.57 -3.04
N ALA A 71 -4.96 -10.77 -1.94
CA ALA A 71 -4.40 -10.73 -0.60
C ALA A 71 -3.57 -11.99 -0.31
N GLN A 72 -2.30 -11.82 0.01
CA GLN A 72 -1.34 -12.92 0.23
C GLN A 72 -1.67 -13.79 1.45
N ARG A 73 -2.31 -13.26 2.50
CA ARG A 73 -2.73 -13.96 3.73
C ARG A 73 -1.62 -14.83 4.35
N LEU A 74 -0.39 -14.34 4.35
CA LEU A 74 0.82 -15.08 4.70
C LEU A 74 0.81 -15.64 6.12
N TYR A 75 0.27 -14.86 7.07
CA TYR A 75 0.11 -15.33 8.45
C TYR A 75 -0.85 -16.51 8.52
N ARG A 76 -2.03 -16.40 7.87
CA ARG A 76 -3.04 -17.46 7.85
C ARG A 76 -2.49 -18.76 7.25
N GLN A 77 -1.76 -18.68 6.15
CA GLN A 77 -1.09 -19.84 5.53
C GLN A 77 -0.06 -20.49 6.44
N SER A 78 0.55 -19.71 7.34
CA SER A 78 1.58 -20.18 8.27
C SER A 78 1.04 -20.56 9.65
N GLU A 79 -0.21 -20.26 9.97
CA GLU A 79 -0.80 -20.35 11.33
C GLU A 79 -0.67 -21.77 11.92
N ARG A 80 -0.95 -22.81 11.12
CA ARG A 80 -0.81 -24.22 11.56
C ARG A 80 0.64 -24.57 11.91
N LYS A 81 1.60 -24.18 11.06
CA LYS A 81 3.03 -24.43 11.27
C LYS A 81 3.53 -23.69 12.52
N LEU A 82 3.04 -22.47 12.71
CA LEU A 82 3.37 -21.64 13.86
C LEU A 82 2.84 -22.26 15.16
N ALA A 83 1.58 -22.70 15.20
CA ALA A 83 0.97 -23.35 16.35
C ALA A 83 1.68 -24.63 16.76
N ILE A 84 2.11 -25.46 15.80
CA ILE A 84 2.91 -26.68 16.07
C ILE A 84 4.26 -26.31 16.70
N ALA A 85 4.96 -25.32 16.13
CA ALA A 85 6.26 -24.90 16.64
C ALA A 85 6.17 -24.27 18.04
N GLN A 86 5.11 -23.53 18.33
CA GLN A 86 4.84 -22.92 19.64
C GLN A 86 4.55 -23.98 20.70
N ARG A 87 3.64 -24.93 20.41
CA ARG A 87 3.33 -26.05 21.34
C ARG A 87 4.57 -26.90 21.64
N ALA A 88 5.40 -27.12 20.64
CA ALA A 88 6.67 -27.83 20.79
C ALA A 88 7.79 -26.97 21.42
N ARG A 89 7.50 -25.74 21.86
CA ARG A 89 8.46 -24.77 22.45
C ARG A 89 9.72 -24.52 21.59
N LYS A 90 9.65 -24.73 20.27
CA LYS A 90 10.76 -24.55 19.33
C LYS A 90 10.95 -23.07 18.98
N LYS A 91 11.48 -22.27 19.91
CA LYS A 91 11.63 -20.80 19.80
C LYS A 91 12.31 -20.36 18.50
N GLN A 92 13.39 -21.02 18.07
CA GLN A 92 14.11 -20.69 16.84
C GLN A 92 13.23 -20.92 15.59
N ARG A 93 12.43 -22.00 15.59
CA ARG A 93 11.48 -22.27 14.50
C ARG A 93 10.38 -21.22 14.42
N VAL A 94 9.84 -20.80 15.56
CA VAL A 94 8.85 -19.72 15.65
C VAL A 94 9.42 -18.42 15.06
N LYS A 95 10.63 -18.02 15.47
CA LYS A 95 11.32 -16.84 14.91
C LYS A 95 11.54 -16.95 13.40
N ALA A 96 11.92 -18.13 12.91
CA ALA A 96 12.14 -18.40 11.49
C ALA A 96 10.83 -18.24 10.67
N ILE A 97 9.69 -18.74 11.18
CA ILE A 97 8.39 -18.63 10.52
C ILE A 97 7.97 -17.16 10.44
N HIS A 98 8.05 -16.42 11.55
CA HIS A 98 7.73 -14.99 11.56
C HIS A 98 8.63 -14.17 10.63
N ALA A 99 9.92 -14.48 10.59
CA ALA A 99 10.85 -13.82 9.68
C ALA A 99 10.49 -14.10 8.20
N LYS A 100 10.09 -15.35 7.87
CA LYS A 100 9.63 -15.68 6.52
C LYS A 100 8.38 -14.87 6.14
N ILE A 101 7.35 -14.86 7.00
CA ILE A 101 6.12 -14.09 6.79
C ILE A 101 6.45 -12.61 6.52
N ARG A 102 7.26 -11.99 7.39
CA ARG A 102 7.68 -10.59 7.27
C ARG A 102 8.42 -10.33 5.96
N ASN A 103 9.37 -11.16 5.59
CA ASN A 103 10.20 -10.94 4.41
C ASN A 103 9.40 -11.14 3.13
N THR A 104 8.55 -12.18 3.05
CA THR A 104 7.68 -12.40 1.88
C THR A 104 6.68 -11.25 1.71
N ARG A 105 6.07 -10.74 2.80
CA ARG A 105 5.20 -9.57 2.75
C ARG A 105 5.95 -8.32 2.30
N LYS A 106 7.16 -8.09 2.83
CA LYS A 106 8.00 -6.96 2.44
C LYS A 106 8.31 -7.01 0.94
N GLU A 107 8.68 -8.18 0.44
CA GLU A 107 8.96 -8.42 -0.99
C GLU A 107 7.73 -8.09 -1.85
N PHE A 108 6.57 -8.66 -1.52
CA PHE A 108 5.32 -8.37 -2.20
C PHE A 108 5.02 -6.86 -2.25
N HIS A 109 5.13 -6.17 -1.11
CA HIS A 109 4.90 -4.72 -1.08
C HIS A 109 5.92 -3.94 -1.93
N HIS A 110 7.20 -4.36 -1.95
CA HIS A 110 8.22 -3.72 -2.77
C HIS A 110 7.98 -3.91 -4.26
N GLN A 111 7.60 -5.12 -4.69
CA GLN A 111 7.29 -5.44 -6.09
C GLN A 111 6.07 -4.65 -6.54
N LEU A 112 4.95 -4.76 -5.82
CA LEU A 112 3.71 -4.07 -6.16
C LEU A 112 3.88 -2.54 -6.18
N SER A 113 4.52 -1.96 -5.16
CA SER A 113 4.73 -0.52 -5.14
C SER A 113 5.66 -0.03 -6.26
N ARG A 114 6.64 -0.84 -6.70
CA ARG A 114 7.48 -0.50 -7.85
C ARG A 114 6.70 -0.58 -9.16
N GLU A 115 5.89 -1.60 -9.33
CA GLU A 115 5.01 -1.77 -10.49
C GLU A 115 4.07 -0.57 -10.64
N LEU A 116 3.36 -0.19 -9.58
CA LEU A 116 2.46 0.95 -9.60
C LEU A 116 3.18 2.27 -9.94
N VAL A 117 4.31 2.52 -9.31
CA VAL A 117 5.11 3.75 -9.56
C VAL A 117 5.64 3.79 -11.00
N ASN A 118 5.94 2.65 -11.60
CA ASN A 118 6.39 2.60 -12.99
C ASN A 118 5.27 2.82 -14.00
N HIS A 119 4.01 2.51 -13.65
CA HIS A 119 2.88 2.58 -14.59
C HIS A 119 2.09 3.90 -14.51
N TYR A 120 2.04 4.58 -13.36
CA TYR A 120 1.15 5.71 -13.15
C TYR A 120 1.92 7.00 -12.86
N ALA A 121 1.41 8.11 -13.39
CA ALA A 121 1.91 9.46 -13.11
C ALA A 121 1.37 10.02 -11.78
N ALA A 122 0.18 9.57 -11.36
CA ALA A 122 -0.42 9.94 -10.09
C ALA A 122 -1.08 8.73 -9.42
N ILE A 123 -0.86 8.57 -8.11
CA ILE A 123 -1.37 7.47 -7.31
C ILE A 123 -2.12 8.04 -6.10
N PHE A 124 -3.41 7.75 -6.02
CA PHE A 124 -4.28 8.13 -4.91
C PHE A 124 -4.69 6.90 -4.12
N VAL A 125 -4.45 6.89 -2.81
CA VAL A 125 -4.73 5.73 -1.95
C VAL A 125 -5.70 6.11 -0.83
N GLY A 126 -6.70 5.29 -0.57
CA GLY A 126 -7.59 5.45 0.57
C GLY A 126 -6.82 5.40 1.91
N ASN A 127 -7.14 6.32 2.83
CA ASN A 127 -6.46 6.42 4.13
C ASN A 127 -7.05 5.45 5.16
N VAL A 128 -7.23 4.18 4.80
CA VAL A 128 -7.79 3.15 5.67
C VAL A 128 -7.25 3.23 7.11
N ASN A 129 -8.16 3.27 8.08
CA ASN A 129 -7.79 3.32 9.50
C ASN A 129 -7.31 1.94 10.00
N ALA A 130 -6.10 1.56 9.60
CA ALA A 130 -5.47 0.30 9.99
C ALA A 130 -5.34 0.16 11.52
N LYS A 131 -5.07 1.25 12.24
CA LYS A 131 -4.93 1.24 13.70
C LYS A 131 -6.27 0.91 14.39
N GLY A 132 -7.36 1.53 13.96
CA GLY A 132 -8.69 1.23 14.50
C GLY A 132 -9.13 -0.20 14.17
N LEU A 133 -8.90 -0.65 12.94
CA LEU A 133 -9.23 -2.02 12.52
C LEU A 133 -8.39 -3.09 13.23
N ALA A 134 -7.16 -2.79 13.63
CA ALA A 134 -6.31 -3.68 14.42
C ALA A 134 -6.80 -3.88 15.87
N GLN A 135 -7.79 -3.11 16.32
CA GLN A 135 -8.45 -3.29 17.63
C GLN A 135 -9.73 -4.13 17.51
N THR A 136 -10.05 -4.65 16.35
CA THR A 136 -11.23 -5.47 16.07
C THR A 136 -10.87 -6.96 15.90
N PRO A 137 -11.85 -7.89 15.81
CA PRO A 137 -11.59 -9.28 15.45
C PRO A 137 -10.83 -9.49 14.14
N MET A 138 -10.74 -8.47 13.29
CA MET A 138 -9.97 -8.48 12.03
C MET A 138 -8.46 -8.19 12.22
N ALA A 139 -8.00 -7.92 13.45
CA ALA A 139 -6.63 -7.52 13.76
C ALA A 139 -5.54 -8.37 13.06
N LYS A 140 -5.68 -9.70 13.12
CA LYS A 140 -4.71 -10.61 12.47
C LYS A 140 -4.62 -10.37 10.96
N SER A 141 -5.75 -10.18 10.28
CA SER A 141 -5.79 -9.96 8.84
C SER A 141 -5.27 -8.57 8.46
N VAL A 142 -5.60 -7.54 9.24
CA VAL A 142 -5.12 -6.17 9.07
C VAL A 142 -3.60 -6.08 9.24
N LEU A 143 -3.07 -6.70 10.29
CA LEU A 143 -1.62 -6.75 10.53
C LEU A 143 -0.89 -7.59 9.48
N ASP A 144 -1.55 -8.64 8.96
CA ASP A 144 -1.00 -9.45 7.87
C ASP A 144 -0.99 -8.70 6.54
N ALA A 145 -2.00 -7.89 6.25
CA ALA A 145 -2.01 -7.04 5.07
C ALA A 145 -0.89 -5.98 5.10
N GLY A 146 -0.67 -5.33 6.24
CA GLY A 146 0.43 -4.38 6.44
C GLY A 146 0.31 -3.10 5.61
N TRP A 147 -0.90 -2.57 5.42
CA TRP A 147 -1.20 -1.40 4.58
C TRP A 147 -0.38 -0.16 4.90
N THR A 148 -0.10 0.10 6.18
CA THR A 148 0.74 1.24 6.58
C THR A 148 2.15 1.15 5.96
N ALA A 149 2.78 -0.02 6.01
CA ALA A 149 4.09 -0.23 5.39
C ALA A 149 4.02 -0.08 3.87
N PHE A 150 2.96 -0.58 3.23
CA PHE A 150 2.75 -0.43 1.79
C PHE A 150 2.60 1.04 1.37
N ARG A 151 1.78 1.83 2.07
CA ARG A 151 1.61 3.27 1.82
C ARG A 151 2.93 4.03 2.00
N THR A 152 3.70 3.69 3.05
CA THR A 152 5.04 4.27 3.24
C THR A 152 5.97 3.98 2.06
N LEU A 153 5.95 2.74 1.54
CA LEU A 153 6.74 2.36 0.36
C LEU A 153 6.32 3.12 -0.90
N LEU A 154 5.00 3.26 -1.13
CA LEU A 154 4.48 4.05 -2.25
C LEU A 154 4.95 5.50 -2.15
N LYS A 155 4.75 6.13 -0.99
CA LYS A 155 5.09 7.53 -0.76
C LYS A 155 6.52 7.85 -1.16
N TYR A 156 7.53 7.19 -0.55
CA TYR A 156 8.92 7.53 -0.84
C TYR A 156 9.35 7.14 -2.26
N LYS A 157 8.78 6.06 -2.83
CA LYS A 157 9.09 5.68 -4.21
C LYS A 157 8.48 6.64 -5.23
N CYS A 158 7.29 7.17 -4.95
CA CYS A 158 6.70 8.22 -5.77
C CYS A 158 7.51 9.50 -5.69
N GLU A 159 7.94 9.91 -4.50
CA GLU A 159 8.83 11.07 -4.31
C GLU A 159 10.14 10.91 -5.10
N ASP A 160 10.75 9.72 -5.06
CA ASP A 160 11.97 9.39 -5.78
C ASP A 160 11.77 9.41 -7.31
N ALA A 161 10.65 8.88 -7.79
CA ALA A 161 10.34 8.78 -9.22
C ALA A 161 9.67 10.03 -9.81
N GLY A 162 9.29 11.02 -9.00
CA GLY A 162 8.55 12.20 -9.46
C GLY A 162 7.08 11.92 -9.78
N VAL A 163 6.52 10.83 -9.26
CA VAL A 163 5.10 10.48 -9.36
C VAL A 163 4.32 11.22 -8.27
N TRP A 164 3.14 11.72 -8.60
CA TRP A 164 2.26 12.31 -7.60
C TRP A 164 1.69 11.24 -6.68
N PHE A 165 1.79 11.43 -5.37
CA PHE A 165 1.22 10.51 -4.38
C PHE A 165 0.41 11.26 -3.34
N GLU A 166 -0.83 10.81 -3.11
CA GLU A 166 -1.67 11.37 -2.05
C GLU A 166 -2.52 10.31 -1.37
N GLU A 167 -2.61 10.38 -0.04
CA GLU A 167 -3.59 9.64 0.74
C GLU A 167 -4.87 10.46 0.85
N VAL A 168 -5.98 9.95 0.31
CA VAL A 168 -7.29 10.61 0.32
C VAL A 168 -8.21 10.03 1.37
N ASN A 169 -9.13 10.84 1.87
CA ASN A 169 -10.13 10.38 2.84
C ASN A 169 -11.13 9.44 2.16
N GLU A 170 -11.04 8.15 2.47
CA GLU A 170 -11.90 7.10 1.90
C GLU A 170 -13.30 7.03 2.53
N ARG A 171 -13.63 7.92 3.47
CA ARG A 171 -14.94 7.91 4.13
C ARG A 171 -16.06 7.98 3.10
N TYR A 172 -16.97 7.00 3.16
CA TYR A 172 -18.09 6.83 2.23
C TYR A 172 -17.72 6.43 0.80
N SER A 173 -16.48 6.21 0.44
CA SER A 173 -16.08 5.78 -0.92
C SER A 173 -16.83 4.54 -1.40
N THR A 174 -17.08 3.56 -0.53
CA THR A 174 -17.84 2.34 -0.82
C THR A 174 -19.36 2.55 -0.91
N GLN A 175 -19.87 3.71 -0.49
CA GLN A 175 -21.30 4.01 -0.40
C GLN A 175 -21.75 5.07 -1.41
N THR A 176 -20.85 5.95 -1.83
CA THR A 176 -21.12 6.97 -2.82
C THR A 176 -21.08 6.34 -4.21
N CYS A 177 -22.12 6.53 -4.99
CA CYS A 177 -22.13 6.11 -6.39
C CYS A 177 -21.08 6.87 -7.18
N SER A 178 -20.12 6.19 -7.79
CA SER A 178 -19.07 6.82 -8.59
C SER A 178 -19.55 7.47 -9.88
N CYS A 179 -20.80 7.17 -10.30
CA CYS A 179 -21.42 7.77 -11.47
C CYS A 179 -22.16 9.08 -11.15
N CYS A 180 -23.07 9.07 -10.16
CA CYS A 180 -23.95 10.21 -9.89
C CYS A 180 -23.74 10.89 -8.53
N GLY A 181 -22.83 10.37 -7.69
CA GLY A 181 -22.54 10.92 -6.35
C GLY A 181 -23.59 10.61 -5.28
N SER A 182 -24.71 9.97 -5.61
CA SER A 182 -25.76 9.64 -4.65
C SER A 182 -25.29 8.58 -3.64
N ARG A 183 -25.81 8.66 -2.41
CA ARG A 183 -25.64 7.65 -1.34
C ARG A 183 -26.96 7.06 -0.91
N ARG A 184 -28.04 7.33 -1.65
CA ARG A 184 -29.36 6.80 -1.34
C ARG A 184 -29.38 5.29 -1.54
N ASP A 185 -29.91 4.56 -0.54
CA ASP A 185 -30.06 3.10 -0.52
C ASP A 185 -28.76 2.29 -0.75
N SER A 186 -27.59 2.94 -0.65
CA SER A 186 -26.31 2.27 -0.71
C SER A 186 -26.09 1.34 0.50
N PRO A 187 -25.29 0.25 0.38
CA PRO A 187 -25.01 -0.67 1.48
C PRO A 187 -24.31 0.04 2.63
N LYS A 188 -24.93 0.05 3.82
CA LYS A 188 -24.43 0.77 5.01
C LYS A 188 -24.20 -0.17 6.20
N GLY A 189 -23.30 0.26 7.08
CA GLY A 189 -23.05 -0.41 8.37
C GLY A 189 -22.55 -1.85 8.22
N ARG A 190 -22.71 -2.63 9.30
CA ARG A 190 -22.29 -4.05 9.35
C ARG A 190 -23.03 -4.94 8.35
N ALA A 191 -24.32 -4.73 8.17
CA ALA A 191 -25.14 -5.48 7.22
C ALA A 191 -24.65 -5.31 5.77
N GLY A 192 -24.15 -4.11 5.43
CA GLY A 192 -23.58 -3.82 4.11
C GLY A 192 -22.21 -4.41 3.83
N LEU A 193 -21.47 -4.89 4.84
CA LEU A 193 -20.11 -5.39 4.65
C LEU A 193 -20.01 -6.63 3.75
N GLY A 194 -21.06 -7.47 3.73
CA GLY A 194 -21.14 -8.67 2.88
C GLY A 194 -21.56 -8.38 1.44
N ILE A 195 -22.16 -7.22 1.18
CA ILE A 195 -22.68 -6.85 -0.14
C ILE A 195 -21.50 -6.41 -1.01
N ARG A 196 -21.25 -7.14 -2.10
CA ARG A 196 -20.15 -6.86 -3.02
C ARG A 196 -20.61 -6.13 -4.27
N GLU A 197 -21.83 -6.36 -4.68
CA GLU A 197 -22.47 -5.68 -5.80
C GLU A 197 -23.73 -4.98 -5.31
N TRP A 198 -23.98 -3.80 -5.80
CA TRP A 198 -25.18 -3.04 -5.49
C TRP A 198 -25.57 -2.10 -6.64
N THR A 199 -26.86 -1.88 -6.80
CA THR A 199 -27.38 -1.00 -7.85
C THR A 199 -27.75 0.35 -7.25
N CYS A 200 -27.26 1.43 -7.84
CA CYS A 200 -27.61 2.78 -7.40
C CYS A 200 -29.09 3.07 -7.68
N PHE A 201 -29.81 3.53 -6.67
CA PHE A 201 -31.23 3.85 -6.80
C PHE A 201 -31.49 5.02 -7.76
N GLU A 202 -30.60 6.02 -7.80
CA GLU A 202 -30.81 7.24 -8.59
C GLU A 202 -30.47 7.06 -10.08
N CYS A 203 -29.36 6.40 -10.40
CA CYS A 203 -28.92 6.27 -11.79
C CYS A 203 -29.02 4.86 -12.38
N GLY A 204 -29.43 3.87 -11.57
CA GLY A 204 -29.61 2.47 -12.03
C GLY A 204 -28.33 1.69 -12.33
N ILE A 205 -27.15 2.28 -12.14
CA ILE A 205 -25.88 1.61 -12.43
C ILE A 205 -25.57 0.59 -11.32
N THR A 206 -25.19 -0.62 -11.73
CA THR A 206 -24.69 -1.66 -10.81
C THR A 206 -23.18 -1.54 -10.63
N HIS A 207 -22.74 -1.50 -9.38
CA HIS A 207 -21.36 -1.32 -8.98
C HIS A 207 -20.81 -2.59 -8.32
N ASP A 208 -19.59 -2.98 -8.69
CA ASP A 208 -18.71 -3.70 -7.76
C ASP A 208 -18.28 -2.71 -6.66
N ARG A 209 -18.47 -3.08 -5.42
CA ARG A 209 -18.27 -2.18 -4.27
C ARG A 209 -16.85 -1.66 -4.14
N ASP A 210 -15.87 -2.55 -4.32
CA ASP A 210 -14.46 -2.24 -4.13
C ASP A 210 -13.95 -1.40 -5.34
N LEU A 211 -14.42 -1.71 -6.57
CA LEU A 211 -14.16 -0.89 -7.75
C LEU A 211 -14.79 0.50 -7.64
N ASN A 212 -16.05 0.57 -7.18
CA ASN A 212 -16.72 1.86 -6.93
C ASN A 212 -15.93 2.73 -5.93
N ALA A 213 -15.37 2.11 -4.88
CA ALA A 213 -14.53 2.82 -3.92
C ALA A 213 -13.25 3.34 -4.56
N ALA A 214 -12.56 2.53 -5.38
CA ALA A 214 -11.35 2.94 -6.07
C ALA A 214 -11.60 4.10 -7.07
N LEU A 215 -12.74 4.11 -7.77
CA LEU A 215 -13.15 5.21 -8.65
C LEU A 215 -13.43 6.50 -7.87
N ASN A 216 -14.09 6.41 -6.72
CA ASN A 216 -14.33 7.57 -5.85
C ASN A 216 -13.01 8.11 -5.26
N ILE A 217 -12.07 7.24 -4.89
CA ILE A 217 -10.73 7.63 -4.44
C ILE A 217 -9.99 8.38 -5.55
N LEU A 218 -10.07 7.91 -6.79
CA LEU A 218 -9.48 8.58 -7.94
C LEU A 218 -10.08 9.98 -8.14
N ALA A 219 -11.41 10.09 -8.13
CA ALA A 219 -12.11 11.37 -8.29
C ALA A 219 -11.71 12.39 -7.22
N LEU A 220 -11.71 11.98 -5.94
CA LEU A 220 -11.27 12.81 -4.82
C LEU A 220 -9.80 13.25 -4.95
N GLY A 221 -8.94 12.37 -5.46
CA GLY A 221 -7.53 12.68 -5.72
C GLY A 221 -7.38 13.75 -6.80
N HIS A 222 -8.13 13.65 -7.89
CA HIS A 222 -8.13 14.66 -8.96
C HIS A 222 -8.62 16.02 -8.50
N GLU A 223 -9.68 16.08 -7.70
CA GLU A 223 -10.17 17.33 -7.13
C GLU A 223 -9.07 18.06 -6.34
N ARG A 224 -8.33 17.35 -5.51
CA ARG A 224 -7.24 17.90 -4.71
C ARG A 224 -6.03 18.31 -5.56
N LEU A 225 -5.69 17.52 -6.56
CA LEU A 225 -4.61 17.84 -7.50
C LEU A 225 -4.93 19.16 -8.22
N ALA A 226 -6.16 19.34 -8.70
CA ALA A 226 -6.61 20.56 -9.36
C ALA A 226 -6.52 21.79 -8.43
N VAL A 227 -6.95 21.67 -7.16
CA VAL A 227 -6.84 22.74 -6.16
C VAL A 227 -5.36 23.08 -5.86
N GLY A 228 -4.50 22.06 -5.78
CA GLY A 228 -3.06 22.26 -5.55
C GLY A 228 -2.37 23.01 -6.68
N ILE A 229 -2.74 22.76 -7.92
CA ILE A 229 -2.20 23.46 -9.10
C ILE A 229 -2.64 24.92 -9.10
N THR A 230 -3.93 25.22 -8.83
CA THR A 230 -4.43 26.59 -8.77
C THR A 230 -3.79 27.41 -7.66
N ALA A 231 -3.53 26.80 -6.49
CA ALA A 231 -2.84 27.47 -5.38
C ALA A 231 -1.36 27.77 -5.68
N SER A 232 -0.68 27.00 -6.53
CA SER A 232 0.71 27.22 -6.92
C SER A 232 0.88 28.25 -8.02
N LEU A 233 -0.14 28.45 -8.88
CA LEU A 233 -0.14 29.45 -9.95
C LEU A 233 -0.54 30.87 -9.48
N GLY A 234 -1.02 30.99 -8.25
CA GLY A 234 -1.46 32.24 -7.63
C GLY A 234 -0.42 32.92 -6.72
N ARG A 235 0.87 32.54 -6.80
CA ARG A 235 1.98 33.17 -6.05
C ARG A 235 2.99 33.79 -6.99
#